data_eb1f5861bb5f69643851c1e7217bc912
#
_entry.id   eb1f5861bb5f69643851c1e7217bc912
#
_cell.length_a   1.000
_cell.length_b   1.000
_cell.length_c   1.000
_cell.angle_alpha   90.00
_cell.angle_beta   90.00
_cell.angle_gamma   90.00
#
_symmetry.space_group_name_H-M   'P 1'
#
loop_
_entity.id
_entity.type
_entity.pdbx_description
1 polymer ?
#
loop_
_entity_poly.entity_id
_entity_poly.type
_entity_poly.pdbx_seq_one_letter_code
_entity_poly.pdbx_strand_id
1 'polypeptide(L)' 'MKNNVFGKKLRELRLEKGLSQQKLGEELGFCNQTVSFWENGSREPDLDTLLQIAHYFEVTLEELLEENK' A
#
# COMPACT_ATOMS: atom_id res chain seq x y z
N MET A 1 -9.93 1.50 7.64
CA MET A 1 -10.53 1.52 6.29
C MET A 1 -11.47 0.35 6.17
N LYS A 2 -12.72 0.68 5.88
CA LYS A 2 -13.77 -0.32 6.00
C LYS A 2 -13.72 -1.43 4.96
N ASN A 3 -13.36 -1.09 3.75
CA ASN A 3 -13.53 -2.00 2.62
C ASN A 3 -12.21 -2.48 2.03
N ASN A 4 -11.14 -2.31 2.79
CA ASN A 4 -9.82 -2.72 2.33
C ASN A 4 -9.46 -2.15 0.95
N VAL A 5 -9.98 -0.96 0.67
CA VAL A 5 -9.69 -0.30 -0.60
C VAL A 5 -8.19 -0.05 -0.74
N PHE A 6 -7.59 0.44 0.34
CA PHE A 6 -6.15 0.71 0.34
C PHE A 6 -5.35 -0.56 0.04
N GLY A 7 -5.68 -1.66 0.69
CA GLY A 7 -4.92 -2.89 0.51
C GLY A 7 -4.96 -3.40 -0.92
N LYS A 8 -6.13 -3.35 -1.53
CA LYS A 8 -6.27 -3.78 -2.92
C LYS A 8 -5.49 -2.87 -3.86
N LYS A 9 -5.58 -1.56 -3.63
CA LYS A 9 -4.87 -0.61 -4.47
C LYS A 9 -3.37 -0.75 -4.32
N LEU A 10 -2.91 -0.93 -3.08
CA LEU A 10 -1.49 -1.14 -2.82
C LEU A 10 -0.98 -2.35 -3.57
N ARG A 11 -1.72 -3.44 -3.52
CA ARG A 11 -1.32 -4.65 -4.23
C ARG A 11 -1.24 -4.41 -5.74
N GLU A 12 -2.23 -3.73 -6.29
CA GLU A 12 -2.22 -3.42 -7.73
C GLU A 12 -0.99 -2.62 -8.12
N LEU A 13 -0.70 -1.58 -7.35
CA LEU A 13 0.46 -0.73 -7.64
C LEU A 13 1.76 -1.51 -7.52
N ARG A 14 1.84 -2.36 -6.49
CA ARG A 14 3.02 -3.19 -6.29
C ARG A 14 3.25 -4.11 -7.49
N LEU A 15 2.20 -4.78 -7.92
CA LEU A 15 2.30 -5.73 -9.03
C LEU A 15 2.63 -5.02 -10.35
N GLU A 16 2.10 -3.81 -10.53
CA GLU A 16 2.43 -3.03 -11.72
C GLU A 16 3.92 -2.70 -11.79
N LYS A 17 4.55 -2.52 -10.64
CA LYS A 17 6.00 -2.28 -10.60
C LYS A 17 6.80 -3.57 -10.59
N GLY A 18 6.15 -4.72 -10.58
CA GLY A 18 6.83 -6.00 -10.56
C GLY A 18 7.52 -6.31 -9.26
N LEU A 19 7.02 -5.80 -8.15
CA LEU A 19 7.65 -5.96 -6.85
C LEU A 19 7.00 -7.08 -6.04
N SER A 20 7.83 -7.81 -5.28
CA SER A 20 7.33 -8.70 -4.25
C SER A 20 6.96 -7.88 -3.02
N GLN A 21 6.21 -8.50 -2.10
CA GLN A 21 5.92 -7.85 -0.83
C GLN A 21 7.20 -7.53 -0.07
N GLN A 22 8.15 -8.45 -0.12
CA GLN A 22 9.43 -8.24 0.55
C GLN A 22 10.18 -7.04 -0.04
N LYS A 23 10.23 -6.97 -1.36
CA LYS A 23 10.95 -5.88 -2.00
C LYS A 23 10.29 -4.53 -1.71
N LEU A 24 8.97 -4.48 -1.77
CA LEU A 24 8.27 -3.25 -1.43
C LEU A 24 8.55 -2.85 0.02
N GLY A 25 8.53 -3.82 0.93
CA GLY A 25 8.84 -3.54 2.32
C GLY A 25 10.24 -2.95 2.46
N GLU A 26 11.21 -3.53 1.78
CA GLU A 26 12.59 -3.03 1.83
C GLU A 26 12.66 -1.58 1.33
N GLU A 27 11.95 -1.27 0.27
CA GLU A 27 11.95 0.07 -0.28
C GLU A 27 11.36 1.10 0.66
N LEU A 28 10.37 0.67 1.45
CA LEU A 28 9.67 1.58 2.36
C LEU A 28 10.20 1.54 3.80
N GLY A 29 11.07 0.58 4.10
CA GLY A 29 11.61 0.43 5.46
C GLY A 29 10.77 -0.46 6.35
N PHE A 30 10.02 -1.41 5.78
CA PHE A 30 9.18 -2.32 6.55
C PHE A 30 9.45 -3.76 6.18
N CYS A 31 9.01 -4.70 7.01
CA CYS A 31 9.16 -6.11 6.69
C CYS A 31 8.01 -6.56 5.78
N ASN A 32 8.20 -7.72 5.14
CA ASN A 32 7.19 -8.21 4.21
C ASN A 32 5.87 -8.54 4.91
N GLN A 33 5.91 -8.95 6.16
CA GLN A 33 4.69 -9.22 6.91
C GLN A 33 3.82 -7.97 7.05
N THR A 34 4.47 -6.83 7.29
CA THR A 34 3.74 -5.57 7.40
C THR A 34 3.02 -5.25 6.09
N VAL A 35 3.70 -5.41 4.97
CA VAL A 35 3.08 -5.18 3.67
C VAL A 35 1.90 -6.14 3.46
N SER A 36 2.07 -7.39 3.84
CA SER A 36 1.02 -8.38 3.73
C SER A 36 -0.21 -7.99 4.55
N PHE A 37 0.00 -7.52 5.79
CA PHE A 37 -1.10 -7.07 6.64
C PHE A 37 -1.85 -5.91 6.01
N TRP A 38 -1.12 -4.98 5.39
CA TRP A 38 -1.77 -3.85 4.71
C TRP A 38 -2.62 -4.35 3.54
N GLU A 39 -2.08 -5.28 2.75
CA GLU A 39 -2.76 -5.73 1.55
C GLU A 39 -4.00 -6.57 1.87
N ASN A 40 -3.97 -7.32 2.96
CA ASN A 40 -5.11 -8.14 3.31
C ASN A 40 -6.09 -7.45 4.26
N GLY A 41 -5.79 -6.22 4.67
CA GLY A 41 -6.70 -5.45 5.51
C GLY A 41 -6.61 -5.71 6.99
N SER A 42 -5.65 -6.55 7.43
CA SER A 42 -5.48 -6.85 8.85
C SER A 42 -4.98 -5.65 9.64
N ARG A 43 -4.20 -4.79 9.01
CA ARG A 43 -3.65 -3.60 9.63
C ARG A 43 -3.66 -2.46 8.64
N GLU A 44 -3.66 -1.25 9.16
CA GLU A 44 -3.62 -0.04 8.36
C GLU A 44 -2.38 0.76 8.71
N PRO A 45 -1.72 1.37 7.72
CA PRO A 45 -0.59 2.24 8.02
C PRO A 45 -1.09 3.56 8.60
N ASP A 46 -0.20 4.25 9.33
CA ASP A 46 -0.53 5.59 9.81
C ASP A 46 -0.42 6.59 8.66
N LEU A 47 -0.78 7.85 8.97
CA LEU A 47 -0.82 8.86 7.92
C LEU A 47 0.55 9.10 7.29
N ASP A 48 1.60 9.16 8.11
CA ASP A 48 2.94 9.38 7.58
C ASP A 48 3.33 8.28 6.60
N THR A 49 3.02 7.03 6.95
CA THR A 49 3.33 5.90 6.08
C THR A 49 2.49 5.94 4.81
N LEU A 50 1.22 6.35 4.92
CA LEU A 50 0.38 6.50 3.73
C LEU A 50 0.97 7.52 2.77
N LEU A 51 1.46 8.64 3.29
CA LEU A 51 2.09 9.66 2.46
C LEU A 51 3.34 9.13 1.80
N GLN A 52 4.14 8.36 2.54
CA GLN A 52 5.34 7.75 2.00
C GLN A 52 5.00 6.81 0.84
N ILE A 53 3.98 5.99 1.02
CA ILE A 53 3.53 5.07 -0.02
C ILE A 53 3.05 5.83 -1.24
N ALA A 54 2.26 6.87 -1.03
CA ALA A 54 1.75 7.68 -2.14
C ALA A 54 2.89 8.28 -2.94
N HIS A 55 3.89 8.83 -2.25
CA HIS A 55 5.05 9.41 -2.93
C HIS A 55 5.85 8.34 -3.68
N TYR A 56 6.01 7.18 -3.07
CA TYR A 56 6.77 6.11 -3.71
C TYR A 56 6.14 5.69 -5.04
N PHE A 57 4.82 5.57 -5.07
CA PHE A 57 4.11 5.17 -6.27
C PHE A 57 3.69 6.36 -7.14
N GLU A 58 3.97 7.57 -6.71
CA GLU A 58 3.63 8.79 -7.45
C GLU A 58 2.13 8.90 -7.69
N VAL A 59 1.36 8.61 -6.66
CA VAL A 59 -0.09 8.73 -6.69
C VAL A 59 -0.53 9.64 -5.55
N THR A 60 -1.77 10.09 -5.60
CA THR A 60 -2.33 10.89 -4.54
C THR A 60 -2.91 9.99 -3.44
N LEU A 61 -3.12 10.57 -2.25
CA LEU A 61 -3.82 9.85 -1.20
C LEU A 61 -5.23 9.47 -1.64
N GLU A 62 -5.87 10.34 -2.39
CA GLU A 62 -7.21 10.04 -2.91
C GLU A 62 -7.18 8.78 -3.76
N GLU A 63 -6.18 8.66 -4.63
CA GLU A 63 -6.07 7.47 -5.47
C GLU A 63 -5.87 6.21 -4.66
N LEU A 64 -5.14 6.32 -3.54
CA LEU A 64 -4.91 5.17 -2.67
C LEU A 64 -6.15 4.77 -1.90
N LEU A 65 -6.98 5.72 -1.51
CA LEU A 65 -8.02 5.49 -0.51
C LEU A 65 -9.43 5.46 -1.08
N GLU A 66 -9.61 5.90 -2.32
CA GLU A 66 -10.94 5.93 -2.92
C GLU A 66 -11.22 4.65 -3.68
N GLU A 67 -12.47 4.25 -3.57
CA GLU A 67 -12.93 3.10 -4.31
C GLU A 67 -13.22 3.50 -5.75
N ASN A 68 -12.65 2.77 -6.69
CA ASN A 68 -12.92 3.02 -8.11
C ASN A 68 -14.28 2.49 -8.48
N LYS A 69 -14.95 3.25 -9.33
CA LYS A 69 -16.27 2.86 -9.81
C LYS A 69 -16.24 2.34 -11.22
#